data_44ee12b206a94f6edf537e25bf62c4a2
#
_entry.id   44ee12b206a94f6edf537e25bf62c4a2
#
_cell.length_a   1.000
_cell.length_b   1.000
_cell.length_c   1.000
_cell.angle_alpha   90.00
_cell.angle_beta   90.00
_cell.angle_gamma   90.00
#
_symmetry.space_group_name_H-M   'P 1'
#
loop_
_entity.id
_entity.type
_entity.pdbx_description
1 polymer ?
#
loop_
_entity_poly.entity_id
_entity_poly.type
_entity_poly.pdbx_seq_one_letter_code
_entity_poly.pdbx_strand_id
1 'polypeptide(L)'
;MRPGTGRIPVNKGTLNPRFTYPMRSRGKSFSYYMMPSAFWSGIMAVLLFVPSSGYPSVSLSGTDLIIHAGLFGIWGFLTVQGFYKQAYWPVLRFYRGFAVLIIGVLWAVALEAVQGFLLWERSAGLKDYVADIVGVLLGMLIFERLVRLSRQRQ
;
A
#
# COMPACT_ATOMS: atom_id res chain seq x y z
N MET A 1 -30.38 -64.79 21.90
CA MET A 1 -29.22 -64.26 21.15
C MET A 1 -29.50 -62.82 20.71
N ARG A 2 -28.82 -61.81 21.29
CA ARG A 2 -28.91 -60.41 20.87
C ARG A 2 -27.67 -60.07 20.03
N PRO A 3 -27.81 -59.46 18.85
CA PRO A 3 -26.66 -59.07 18.06
C PRO A 3 -25.97 -57.86 18.72
N GLY A 4 -24.66 -58.01 18.89
CA GLY A 4 -23.81 -56.93 19.47
C GLY A 4 -23.74 -55.72 18.56
N THR A 5 -24.03 -54.57 19.11
CA THR A 5 -23.80 -53.28 18.46
C THR A 5 -22.31 -52.96 18.43
N GLY A 6 -21.67 -53.32 17.32
CA GLY A 6 -20.28 -52.91 17.04
C GLY A 6 -20.20 -51.37 16.95
N ARG A 7 -19.69 -50.76 17.99
CA ARG A 7 -19.29 -49.32 17.89
C ARG A 7 -18.10 -49.20 16.98
N ILE A 8 -18.30 -48.61 15.84
CA ILE A 8 -17.21 -48.20 14.95
C ILE A 8 -16.33 -47.20 15.74
N PRO A 9 -15.03 -47.46 15.94
CA PRO A 9 -14.16 -46.48 16.57
C PRO A 9 -14.10 -45.23 15.66
N VAL A 10 -14.67 -44.12 16.11
CA VAL A 10 -14.46 -42.85 15.47
C VAL A 10 -12.98 -42.51 15.59
N ASN A 11 -12.27 -42.71 14.51
CA ASN A 11 -10.88 -42.29 14.40
C ASN A 11 -10.87 -40.77 14.62
N LYS A 12 -10.47 -40.29 15.79
CA LYS A 12 -10.13 -38.89 16.04
C LYS A 12 -8.88 -38.63 15.23
N GLY A 13 -9.11 -38.48 13.92
CA GLY A 13 -8.07 -38.16 12.95
C GLY A 13 -7.19 -37.07 13.53
N THR A 14 -5.94 -37.37 13.61
CA THR A 14 -4.86 -36.44 13.92
C THR A 14 -5.02 -35.21 13.04
N LEU A 15 -5.71 -34.20 13.59
CA LEU A 15 -5.75 -32.88 12.98
C LEU A 15 -4.30 -32.44 12.87
N ASN A 16 -3.81 -32.40 11.62
CA ASN A 16 -2.45 -32.01 11.32
C ASN A 16 -2.22 -30.61 11.90
N PRO A 17 -1.37 -30.43 12.94
CA PRO A 17 -1.19 -29.15 13.59
C PRO A 17 -0.66 -28.04 12.67
N ARG A 18 -0.27 -28.39 11.44
CA ARG A 18 0.16 -27.44 10.42
C ARG A 18 -0.98 -26.64 9.76
N PHE A 19 -2.25 -27.03 10.00
CA PHE A 19 -3.43 -26.35 9.48
C PHE A 19 -4.30 -25.66 10.56
N THR A 20 -3.83 -25.56 11.78
CA THR A 20 -4.45 -24.64 12.72
C THR A 20 -4.14 -23.22 12.26
N TYR A 21 -5.03 -22.66 11.44
CA TYR A 21 -5.06 -21.20 11.25
C TYR A 21 -5.25 -20.61 12.64
N PRO A 22 -4.31 -19.78 13.13
CA PRO A 22 -4.48 -19.16 14.44
C PRO A 22 -5.81 -18.43 14.41
N MET A 23 -6.70 -18.76 15.33
CA MET A 23 -7.98 -18.05 15.50
C MET A 23 -7.64 -16.57 15.62
N ARG A 24 -8.09 -15.84 14.61
CA ARG A 24 -7.83 -14.44 14.39
C ARG A 24 -8.36 -13.66 15.57
N SER A 25 -7.48 -13.20 16.47
CA SER A 25 -7.82 -12.11 17.38
C SER A 25 -8.55 -11.03 16.57
N ARG A 26 -9.59 -10.40 17.14
CA ARG A 26 -10.30 -9.29 16.49
C ARG A 26 -9.29 -8.19 16.11
N GLY A 27 -8.63 -8.36 14.97
CA GLY A 27 -7.70 -7.38 14.42
C GLY A 27 -8.46 -6.09 14.11
N LYS A 28 -7.76 -4.99 14.22
CA LYS A 28 -8.27 -3.67 13.85
C LYS A 28 -8.82 -3.72 12.41
N SER A 29 -9.86 -2.94 12.13
CA SER A 29 -10.55 -2.94 10.83
C SER A 29 -9.58 -2.63 9.66
N PHE A 30 -9.94 -3.02 8.44
CA PHE A 30 -9.18 -2.69 7.23
C PHE A 30 -8.92 -1.18 7.13
N SER A 31 -9.97 -0.38 7.38
CA SER A 31 -9.89 1.08 7.36
C SER A 31 -8.82 1.63 8.31
N TYR A 32 -8.66 1.03 9.50
CA TYR A 32 -7.63 1.45 10.45
C TYR A 32 -6.21 1.34 9.88
N TYR A 33 -5.93 0.28 9.11
CA TYR A 33 -4.61 0.09 8.51
C TYR A 33 -4.39 0.97 7.27
N MET A 34 -5.48 1.42 6.62
CA MET A 34 -5.42 2.30 5.46
C MET A 34 -5.46 3.79 5.83
N MET A 35 -5.85 4.15 7.06
CA MET A 35 -5.92 5.56 7.48
C MET A 35 -4.64 6.37 7.21
N PRO A 36 -3.42 5.87 7.52
CA PRO A 36 -2.21 6.66 7.26
C PRO A 36 -2.02 6.97 5.76
N SER A 37 -2.29 6.00 4.90
CA SER A 37 -2.20 6.18 3.45
C SER A 37 -3.29 7.14 2.92
N ALA A 38 -4.52 7.02 3.41
CA ALA A 38 -5.62 7.90 3.04
C ALA A 38 -5.36 9.35 3.50
N PHE A 39 -4.88 9.53 4.72
CA PHE A 39 -4.52 10.84 5.25
C PHE A 39 -3.40 11.48 4.42
N TRP A 40 -2.36 10.70 4.09
CA TRP A 40 -1.26 11.16 3.25
C TRP A 40 -1.73 11.52 1.83
N SER A 41 -2.67 10.75 1.26
CA SER A 41 -3.29 11.09 -0.03
C SER A 41 -3.96 12.47 -0.01
N GLY A 42 -4.63 12.81 1.09
CA GLY A 42 -5.21 14.14 1.28
C GLY A 42 -4.15 15.24 1.33
N ILE A 43 -3.04 15.01 2.05
CA ILE A 43 -1.90 15.94 2.09
C ILE A 43 -1.31 16.13 0.70
N MET A 44 -1.09 15.04 -0.04
CA MET A 44 -0.57 15.10 -1.41
C MET A 44 -1.48 15.94 -2.31
N ALA A 45 -2.79 15.69 -2.25
CA ALA A 45 -3.74 16.46 -3.04
C ALA A 45 -3.63 17.98 -2.72
N VAL A 46 -3.58 18.35 -1.44
CA VAL A 46 -3.41 19.76 -1.05
C VAL A 46 -2.10 20.34 -1.58
N LEU A 47 -0.98 19.64 -1.37
CA LEU A 47 0.35 20.14 -1.77
C LEU A 47 0.50 20.28 -3.28
N LEU A 48 -0.07 19.35 -4.05
CA LEU A 48 0.01 19.35 -5.50
C LEU A 48 -0.96 20.37 -6.15
N PHE A 49 -2.00 20.80 -5.43
CA PHE A 49 -2.95 21.82 -5.92
C PHE A 49 -2.61 23.25 -5.51
N VAL A 50 -1.56 23.47 -4.70
CA VAL A 50 -1.11 24.84 -4.41
C VAL A 50 -0.50 25.45 -5.68
N PRO A 51 -0.99 26.60 -6.15
CA PRO A 51 -0.46 27.27 -7.32
C PRO A 51 1.02 27.64 -7.14
N SER A 52 1.81 27.47 -8.18
CA SER A 52 3.25 27.77 -8.18
C SER A 52 3.56 29.25 -7.93
N SER A 53 2.60 30.14 -8.12
CA SER A 53 2.70 31.56 -7.82
C SER A 53 2.96 31.88 -6.34
N GLY A 54 2.74 30.93 -5.43
CA GLY A 54 3.01 31.07 -3.99
C GLY A 54 4.41 30.63 -3.55
N TYR A 55 5.19 30.03 -4.43
CA TYR A 55 6.55 29.59 -4.10
C TYR A 55 7.61 30.50 -4.75
N PRO A 56 8.71 30.83 -4.04
CA PRO A 56 9.83 31.48 -4.69
C PRO A 56 10.26 30.59 -5.86
N SER A 57 10.46 31.19 -7.04
CA SER A 57 10.89 30.51 -8.25
C SER A 57 12.33 29.97 -8.09
N VAL A 58 12.48 28.93 -7.28
CA VAL A 58 13.70 28.15 -7.25
C VAL A 58 13.65 27.26 -8.47
N SER A 59 14.11 27.81 -9.59
CA SER A 59 14.23 27.09 -10.86
C SER A 59 15.42 26.10 -10.83
N LEU A 60 15.49 25.25 -9.79
CA LEU A 60 16.36 24.09 -9.82
C LEU A 60 15.63 23.02 -10.64
N SER A 61 15.99 22.94 -11.91
CA SER A 61 15.56 21.86 -12.80
C SER A 61 15.76 20.52 -12.11
N GLY A 62 14.65 19.88 -11.71
CA GLY A 62 14.66 18.60 -11.01
C GLY A 62 14.11 18.61 -9.57
N THR A 63 13.96 19.75 -8.91
CA THR A 63 13.39 19.82 -7.55
C THR A 63 11.95 19.30 -7.53
N ASP A 64 11.19 19.61 -8.57
CA ASP A 64 9.80 19.15 -8.74
C ASP A 64 9.72 17.61 -8.79
N LEU A 65 10.60 16.98 -9.57
CA LEU A 65 10.69 15.52 -9.66
C LEU A 65 11.03 14.85 -8.33
N ILE A 66 11.91 15.48 -7.52
CA ILE A 66 12.25 14.97 -6.19
C ILE A 66 11.06 15.08 -5.25
N ILE A 67 10.29 16.16 -5.33
CA ILE A 67 9.07 16.34 -4.53
C ILE A 67 8.06 15.26 -4.90
N HIS A 68 7.77 15.05 -6.19
CA HIS A 68 6.87 14.02 -6.68
C HIS A 68 7.32 12.62 -6.21
N ALA A 69 8.57 12.26 -6.45
CA ALA A 69 9.11 10.98 -6.00
C ALA A 69 9.05 10.80 -4.48
N GLY A 70 9.29 11.86 -3.71
CA GLY A 70 9.21 11.84 -2.24
C GLY A 70 7.78 11.63 -1.75
N LEU A 71 6.83 12.39 -2.29
CA LEU A 71 5.41 12.29 -1.92
C LEU A 71 4.84 10.90 -2.23
N PHE A 72 5.07 10.40 -3.44
CA PHE A 72 4.63 9.07 -3.85
C PHE A 72 5.42 7.95 -3.18
N GLY A 73 6.67 8.19 -2.78
CA GLY A 73 7.47 7.26 -2.00
C GLY A 73 6.88 7.01 -0.61
N ILE A 74 6.53 8.06 0.11
CA ILE A 74 5.86 7.95 1.41
C ILE A 74 4.49 7.28 1.24
N TRP A 75 3.72 7.67 0.22
CA TRP A 75 2.43 7.05 -0.06
C TRP A 75 2.54 5.54 -0.33
N GLY A 76 3.48 5.13 -1.18
CA GLY A 76 3.74 3.73 -1.50
C GLY A 76 4.15 2.92 -0.28
N PHE A 77 5.03 3.48 0.57
CA PHE A 77 5.43 2.87 1.84
C PHE A 77 4.24 2.65 2.78
N LEU A 78 3.41 3.66 3.00
CA LEU A 78 2.26 3.60 3.88
C LEU A 78 1.20 2.61 3.37
N THR A 79 0.97 2.60 2.06
CA THR A 79 -0.03 1.73 1.44
C THR A 79 0.38 0.27 1.48
N VAL A 80 1.64 -0.05 1.13
CA VAL A 80 2.14 -1.44 1.22
C VAL A 80 2.18 -1.93 2.67
N GLN A 81 2.50 -1.06 3.62
CA GLN A 81 2.43 -1.37 5.06
C GLN A 81 1.00 -1.71 5.49
N GLY A 82 0.02 -0.93 5.04
CA GLY A 82 -1.39 -1.17 5.33
C GLY A 82 -1.86 -2.52 4.78
N PHE A 83 -1.54 -2.84 3.53
CA PHE A 83 -1.87 -4.12 2.90
C PHE A 83 -1.14 -5.30 3.57
N TYR A 84 0.05 -5.10 4.04
CA TYR A 84 0.79 -6.13 4.78
C TYR A 84 0.15 -6.44 6.14
N LYS A 85 -0.27 -5.41 6.89
CA LYS A 85 -0.80 -5.54 8.26
C LYS A 85 -2.25 -6.00 8.30
N GLN A 86 -3.05 -5.68 7.27
CA GLN A 86 -4.45 -6.10 7.22
C GLN A 86 -4.56 -7.62 7.06
N ALA A 87 -5.60 -8.21 7.64
CA ALA A 87 -5.85 -9.64 7.57
C ALA A 87 -7.20 -9.98 6.95
N TYR A 88 -7.94 -8.99 6.46
CA TYR A 88 -9.29 -9.17 5.90
C TYR A 88 -9.26 -9.77 4.50
N TRP A 89 -8.31 -9.35 3.68
CA TRP A 89 -8.20 -9.77 2.29
C TRP A 89 -6.84 -10.42 2.04
N PRO A 90 -6.73 -11.75 2.20
CA PRO A 90 -5.46 -12.48 2.02
C PRO A 90 -4.84 -12.28 0.64
N VAL A 91 -5.68 -12.20 -0.40
CA VAL A 91 -5.24 -11.97 -1.79
C VAL A 91 -4.50 -10.63 -1.90
N LEU A 92 -5.06 -9.57 -1.32
CA LEU A 92 -4.46 -8.24 -1.33
C LEU A 92 -3.14 -8.20 -0.54
N ARG A 93 -3.05 -8.98 0.54
CA ARG A 93 -1.80 -9.13 1.29
C ARG A 93 -0.73 -9.86 0.49
N PHE A 94 -1.12 -10.89 -0.27
CA PHE A 94 -0.20 -11.67 -1.09
C PHE A 94 0.33 -10.87 -2.27
N TYR A 95 -0.57 -10.20 -3.01
CA TYR A 95 -0.25 -9.39 -4.19
C TYR A 95 -0.03 -7.90 -3.86
N ARG A 96 0.31 -7.56 -2.60
CA ARG A 96 0.40 -6.17 -2.11
C ARG A 96 1.24 -5.26 -2.99
N GLY A 97 2.41 -5.75 -3.46
CA GLY A 97 3.29 -4.96 -4.31
C GLY A 97 2.64 -4.58 -5.63
N PHE A 98 2.04 -5.55 -6.30
CA PHE A 98 1.33 -5.33 -7.56
C PHE A 98 0.11 -4.42 -7.37
N ALA A 99 -0.67 -4.64 -6.31
CA ALA A 99 -1.83 -3.81 -5.99
C ALA A 99 -1.43 -2.35 -5.70
N VAL A 100 -0.36 -2.13 -4.90
CA VAL A 100 0.14 -0.79 -4.60
C VAL A 100 0.62 -0.09 -5.85
N LEU A 101 1.32 -0.81 -6.75
CA LEU A 101 1.80 -0.23 -8.00
C LEU A 101 0.64 0.22 -8.89
N ILE A 102 -0.36 -0.65 -9.10
CA ILE A 102 -1.54 -0.29 -9.92
C ILE A 102 -2.29 0.90 -9.32
N ILE A 103 -2.57 0.86 -8.01
CA ILE A 103 -3.29 1.96 -7.35
C ILE A 103 -2.46 3.24 -7.41
N GLY A 104 -1.13 3.15 -7.24
CA GLY A 104 -0.22 4.29 -7.34
C GLY A 104 -0.22 4.94 -8.72
N VAL A 105 -0.16 4.13 -9.78
CA VAL A 105 -0.27 4.63 -11.16
C VAL A 105 -1.61 5.31 -11.40
N LEU A 106 -2.72 4.67 -10.99
CA LEU A 106 -4.06 5.26 -11.13
C LEU A 106 -4.19 6.56 -10.34
N TRP A 107 -3.58 6.62 -9.15
CA TRP A 107 -3.58 7.80 -8.30
C TRP A 107 -2.76 8.94 -8.93
N ALA A 108 -1.57 8.65 -9.47
CA ALA A 108 -0.75 9.60 -10.21
C ALA A 108 -1.53 10.18 -11.40
N VAL A 109 -2.12 9.31 -12.23
CA VAL A 109 -2.95 9.75 -13.37
C VAL A 109 -4.11 10.64 -12.92
N ALA A 110 -4.80 10.27 -11.83
CA ALA A 110 -5.91 11.07 -11.31
C ALA A 110 -5.46 12.46 -10.84
N LEU A 111 -4.35 12.54 -10.11
CA LEU A 111 -3.82 13.83 -9.63
C LEU A 111 -3.37 14.72 -10.78
N GLU A 112 -2.63 14.17 -11.74
CA GLU A 112 -2.18 14.90 -12.92
C GLU A 112 -3.35 15.37 -13.80
N ALA A 113 -4.38 14.53 -13.99
CA ALA A 113 -5.57 14.90 -14.73
C ALA A 113 -6.30 16.08 -14.05
N VAL A 114 -6.42 16.05 -12.72
CA VAL A 114 -7.04 17.15 -11.96
C VAL A 114 -6.16 18.40 -12.01
N GLN A 115 -4.84 18.29 -11.92
CA GLN A 115 -3.93 19.42 -12.08
C GLN A 115 -4.05 20.08 -13.47
N GLY A 116 -4.03 19.28 -14.51
CA GLY A 116 -4.18 19.78 -15.90
C GLY A 116 -5.53 20.43 -16.14
N PHE A 117 -6.59 19.99 -15.45
CA PHE A 117 -7.92 20.57 -15.58
C PHE A 117 -8.09 21.86 -14.76
N LEU A 118 -7.52 21.92 -13.56
CA LEU A 118 -7.69 23.06 -12.63
C LEU A 118 -6.62 24.14 -12.80
N LEU A 119 -5.40 23.75 -13.15
CA LEU A 119 -4.26 24.63 -13.27
C LEU A 119 -3.89 24.78 -14.74
N TRP A 120 -4.59 25.67 -15.46
CA TRP A 120 -4.44 25.92 -16.90
C TRP A 120 -3.00 26.20 -17.37
N GLU A 121 -2.10 26.57 -16.44
CA GLU A 121 -0.71 26.89 -16.73
C GLU A 121 0.27 25.71 -16.57
N ARG A 122 -0.16 24.56 -16.07
CA ARG A 122 0.70 23.41 -15.77
C ARG A 122 0.36 22.24 -16.69
N SER A 123 1.22 21.97 -17.65
CA SER A 123 1.08 20.78 -18.49
C SER A 123 1.55 19.56 -17.69
N ALA A 124 0.69 18.55 -17.55
CA ALA A 124 1.07 17.24 -17.03
C ALA A 124 2.31 16.71 -17.77
N GLY A 125 3.43 16.60 -17.05
CA GLY A 125 4.70 16.20 -17.63
C GLY A 125 4.90 14.69 -17.56
N LEU A 126 5.28 14.04 -18.65
CA LEU A 126 5.67 12.62 -18.63
C LEU A 126 6.75 12.35 -17.55
N LYS A 127 7.59 13.34 -17.27
CA LYS A 127 8.63 13.25 -16.23
C LYS A 127 8.04 13.10 -14.82
N ASP A 128 6.90 13.75 -14.53
CA ASP A 128 6.25 13.71 -13.23
C ASP A 128 5.65 12.33 -12.99
N TYR A 129 4.99 11.75 -14.00
CA TYR A 129 4.55 10.34 -13.92
C TYR A 129 5.68 9.36 -13.65
N VAL A 130 6.83 9.55 -14.30
CA VAL A 130 8.00 8.69 -14.06
C VAL A 130 8.50 8.86 -12.63
N ALA A 131 8.57 10.10 -12.12
CA ALA A 131 8.97 10.38 -10.76
C ALA A 131 8.02 9.77 -9.73
N ASP A 132 6.71 9.84 -9.97
CA ASP A 132 5.67 9.24 -9.12
C ASP A 132 5.84 7.72 -9.04
N ILE A 133 5.97 7.05 -10.18
CA ILE A 133 6.17 5.59 -10.24
C ILE A 133 7.47 5.19 -9.53
N VAL A 134 8.56 5.89 -9.79
CA VAL A 134 9.84 5.67 -9.11
C VAL A 134 9.68 5.85 -7.60
N GLY A 135 8.98 6.88 -7.17
CA GLY A 135 8.64 7.12 -5.77
C GLY A 135 7.91 5.93 -5.15
N VAL A 136 6.82 5.48 -5.75
CA VAL A 136 6.05 4.31 -5.27
C VAL A 136 6.96 3.10 -5.12
N LEU A 137 7.78 2.78 -6.14
CA LEU A 137 8.69 1.64 -6.11
C LEU A 137 9.72 1.75 -4.99
N LEU A 138 10.32 2.92 -4.79
CA LEU A 138 11.27 3.17 -3.71
C LEU A 138 10.63 2.98 -2.34
N GLY A 139 9.43 3.53 -2.11
CA GLY A 139 8.70 3.37 -0.85
C GLY A 139 8.39 1.91 -0.54
N MET A 140 7.97 1.15 -1.55
CA MET A 140 7.74 -0.29 -1.43
C MET A 140 9.02 -1.06 -1.11
N LEU A 141 10.12 -0.76 -1.80
CA LEU A 141 11.41 -1.41 -1.57
C LEU A 141 11.95 -1.15 -0.16
N ILE A 142 11.84 0.08 0.32
CA ILE A 142 12.22 0.45 1.69
C ILE A 142 11.41 -0.39 2.69
N PHE A 143 10.09 -0.47 2.51
CA PHE A 143 9.23 -1.27 3.38
C PHE A 143 9.64 -2.74 3.39
N GLU A 144 9.81 -3.37 2.23
CA GLU A 144 10.20 -4.79 2.12
C GLU A 144 11.59 -5.05 2.75
N ARG A 145 12.52 -4.13 2.62
CA ARG A 145 13.84 -4.22 3.27
C ARG A 145 13.71 -4.18 4.80
N LEU A 146 12.92 -3.25 5.33
CA LEU A 146 12.68 -3.14 6.77
C LEU A 146 12.03 -4.40 7.35
N VAL A 147 11.04 -4.96 6.65
CA VAL A 147 10.39 -6.21 7.07
C VAL A 147 11.37 -7.39 7.05
N ARG A 148 12.23 -7.50 6.04
CA ARG A 148 13.25 -8.55 5.98
C ARG A 148 14.25 -8.45 7.13
N LEU A 149 14.75 -7.24 7.40
CA LEU A 149 15.70 -7.01 8.48
C LEU A 149 15.10 -7.30 9.86
N SER A 150 13.83 -6.96 10.08
CA SER A 150 13.16 -7.25 11.35
C SER A 150 12.96 -8.75 11.59
N ARG A 151 12.78 -9.55 10.53
CA ARG A 151 12.67 -11.01 10.64
C ARG A 151 13.99 -11.72 10.91
N GLN A 152 15.12 -11.13 10.51
CA GLN A 152 16.44 -11.71 10.75
C GLN A 152 16.92 -11.49 12.18
N ARG A 153 16.32 -10.58 12.92
CA ARG A 153 16.68 -10.26 14.32
C ARG A 153 15.86 -11.05 15.36
N GLN A 154 14.89 -11.86 14.91
CA GLN A 154 14.07 -12.73 15.76
C GLN A 154 14.54 -14.19 15.68
#